data_55c6742079d0ce3e8d4ece05f6feeff5
#
_entry.id   55c6742079d0ce3e8d4ece05f6feeff5
#
_cell.length_a   1.000
_cell.length_b   1.000
_cell.length_c   1.000
_cell.angle_alpha   90.00
_cell.angle_beta   90.00
_cell.angle_gamma   90.00
#
_symmetry.space_group_name_H-M   'P 1'
#
loop_
_entity.id
_entity.type
_entity.pdbx_description
1 polymer ?
#
loop_
_entity_poly.entity_id
_entity_poly.type
_entity_poly.pdbx_seq_one_letter_code
_entity_poly.pdbx_strand_id
1 'polypeptide(L)'
;MRHHMSLTVLAVLLAVMAPDIPIARGQQAAKTDVRLNRLASLLDEDKAAFGLIVNSGSVGGGPADAVGHANNRDLDLVVYDLEHSPFDVAALRTYMQFLLDPGAIARAGDVKATKAVFVRIPAYGREVDKNHWMIKNVLDTGVHGLVFPHIETPEQALGAVRAMRYPQKPGAPDFEPEGLRGSSAATAARYWGLPVSEYMERSDIWRLDPAGNLIPWFLIENKLGVANVREIARQLKASNVGAVLWAGTGDLGVSYSNDQQAVAKAVDTILAAGREFGLPVAMNGSANVRSRMEQGARIFMGGITAEARKEAGR
;
A
#
# COMPACT_ATOMS: atom_id res chain seq x y z
N MET A 1 6.50 -72.72 -43.82
CA MET A 1 6.25 -72.86 -42.35
C MET A 1 7.15 -71.91 -41.62
N ARG A 2 6.61 -70.76 -41.18
CA ARG A 2 7.32 -69.77 -40.35
C ARG A 2 6.61 -69.74 -39.03
N HIS A 3 7.27 -70.15 -37.96
CA HIS A 3 6.79 -70.05 -36.57
C HIS A 3 6.98 -68.61 -36.06
N HIS A 4 5.93 -67.98 -35.68
CA HIS A 4 5.98 -66.74 -34.89
C HIS A 4 5.97 -67.11 -33.41
N MET A 5 7.06 -66.76 -32.74
CA MET A 5 7.14 -66.77 -31.28
C MET A 5 6.67 -65.40 -30.74
N SER A 6 5.55 -65.42 -30.04
CA SER A 6 5.09 -64.25 -29.26
C SER A 6 5.84 -64.18 -27.94
N LEU A 7 6.59 -63.13 -27.71
CA LEU A 7 7.16 -62.79 -26.39
C LEU A 7 6.13 -61.98 -25.61
N THR A 8 5.60 -62.58 -24.55
CA THR A 8 4.76 -61.86 -23.57
C THR A 8 5.68 -61.27 -22.51
N VAL A 9 5.77 -59.93 -22.48
CA VAL A 9 6.52 -59.21 -21.44
C VAL A 9 5.56 -58.97 -20.25
N LEU A 10 5.86 -59.62 -19.15
CA LEU A 10 5.16 -59.46 -17.87
C LEU A 10 5.75 -58.25 -17.13
N ALA A 11 5.03 -57.13 -17.12
CA ALA A 11 5.41 -55.96 -16.32
C ALA A 11 4.98 -56.17 -14.87
N VAL A 12 5.94 -56.38 -13.96
CA VAL A 12 5.69 -56.37 -12.52
C VAL A 12 5.73 -54.94 -12.01
N LEU A 13 4.56 -54.38 -11.67
CA LEU A 13 4.46 -53.10 -10.94
C LEU A 13 4.82 -53.36 -9.47
N LEU A 14 6.01 -52.95 -9.04
CA LEU A 14 6.32 -52.80 -7.62
C LEU A 14 5.64 -51.51 -7.13
N ALA A 15 4.54 -51.62 -6.38
CA ALA A 15 3.99 -50.51 -5.61
C ALA A 15 4.89 -50.25 -4.39
N VAL A 16 5.72 -49.26 -4.46
CA VAL A 16 6.44 -48.74 -3.28
C VAL A 16 5.43 -48.00 -2.41
N MET A 17 4.96 -48.63 -1.35
CA MET A 17 4.22 -47.94 -0.29
C MET A 17 5.20 -47.01 0.44
N ALA A 18 5.12 -45.72 0.15
CA ALA A 18 5.74 -44.70 1.00
C ALA A 18 4.98 -44.61 2.33
N PRO A 19 5.66 -44.62 3.48
CA PRO A 19 4.96 -44.42 4.74
C PRO A 19 4.30 -43.05 4.76
N ASP A 20 3.03 -43.00 5.11
CA ASP A 20 2.30 -41.75 5.43
C ASP A 20 3.02 -41.08 6.59
N ILE A 21 3.90 -40.13 6.28
CA ILE A 21 4.40 -39.16 7.27
C ILE A 21 3.21 -38.26 7.58
N PRO A 22 2.66 -38.27 8.81
CA PRO A 22 1.63 -37.31 9.17
C PRO A 22 2.26 -35.93 9.07
N ILE A 23 1.94 -35.19 7.99
CA ILE A 23 2.16 -33.76 7.94
C ILE A 23 1.33 -33.24 9.11
N ALA A 24 2.01 -32.83 10.18
CA ALA A 24 1.39 -32.11 11.27
C ALA A 24 0.58 -30.98 10.61
N ARG A 25 -0.74 -31.14 10.58
CA ARG A 25 -1.65 -30.03 10.29
C ARG A 25 -1.32 -29.01 11.36
N GLY A 26 -0.50 -28.03 10.99
CA GLY A 26 -0.35 -26.84 11.79
C GLY A 26 -1.77 -26.42 12.14
N GLN A 27 -2.06 -26.28 13.42
CA GLN A 27 -3.30 -25.71 13.89
C GLN A 27 -3.56 -24.49 13.03
N GLN A 28 -4.66 -24.53 12.29
CA GLN A 28 -5.17 -23.38 11.58
C GLN A 28 -5.42 -22.35 12.67
N ALA A 29 -4.42 -21.50 12.90
CA ALA A 29 -4.56 -20.39 13.82
C ALA A 29 -5.86 -19.70 13.41
N ALA A 30 -6.76 -19.52 14.36
CA ALA A 30 -7.95 -18.74 14.15
C ALA A 30 -7.52 -17.53 13.33
N LYS A 31 -8.23 -17.20 12.24
CA LYS A 31 -8.01 -15.99 11.44
C LYS A 31 -8.06 -14.82 12.41
N THR A 32 -6.96 -14.56 13.07
CA THR A 32 -6.80 -13.33 13.82
C THR A 32 -6.77 -12.25 12.77
N ASP A 33 -7.63 -11.29 12.91
CA ASP A 33 -7.84 -10.13 12.07
C ASP A 33 -6.61 -9.20 12.14
N VAL A 34 -5.44 -9.74 11.77
CA VAL A 34 -4.16 -9.07 11.88
C VAL A 34 -3.92 -8.31 10.59
N ARG A 35 -4.05 -6.98 10.64
CA ARG A 35 -3.56 -6.12 9.58
C ARG A 35 -2.09 -6.36 9.35
N LEU A 36 -1.70 -6.73 8.15
CA LEU A 36 -0.28 -6.87 7.77
C LEU A 36 0.35 -5.52 7.45
N ASN A 37 -0.45 -4.56 7.00
CA ASN A 37 -0.02 -3.19 6.77
C ASN A 37 0.02 -2.41 8.10
N ARG A 38 1.22 -2.03 8.55
CA ARG A 38 1.42 -1.25 9.78
C ARG A 38 0.63 0.06 9.79
N LEU A 39 0.55 0.76 8.64
CA LEU A 39 -0.23 2.00 8.56
C LEU A 39 -1.72 1.73 8.76
N ALA A 40 -2.27 0.68 8.12
CA ALA A 40 -3.67 0.32 8.31
C ALA A 40 -3.98 0.07 9.80
N SER A 41 -3.09 -0.65 10.52
CA SER A 41 -3.26 -0.88 11.95
C SER A 41 -3.28 0.42 12.76
N LEU A 42 -2.37 1.34 12.48
CA LEU A 42 -2.33 2.64 13.18
C LEU A 42 -3.57 3.48 12.92
N LEU A 43 -4.04 3.49 11.66
CA LEU A 43 -5.23 4.24 11.28
C LEU A 43 -6.54 3.62 11.82
N ASP A 44 -6.62 2.30 11.95
CA ASP A 44 -7.75 1.62 12.60
C ASP A 44 -7.82 1.95 14.10
N GLU A 45 -6.66 2.23 14.73
CA GLU A 45 -6.55 2.68 16.12
C GLU A 45 -6.62 4.22 16.29
N ASP A 46 -6.92 4.96 15.23
CA ASP A 46 -6.91 6.45 15.16
C ASP A 46 -5.57 7.08 15.59
N LYS A 47 -4.47 6.36 15.43
CA LYS A 47 -3.12 6.81 15.79
C LYS A 47 -2.42 7.51 14.64
N ALA A 48 -1.59 8.49 14.99
CA ALA A 48 -0.71 9.14 14.02
C ALA A 48 0.38 8.16 13.51
N ALA A 49 0.80 8.34 12.27
CA ALA A 49 1.91 7.66 11.63
C ALA A 49 2.95 8.66 11.13
N PHE A 50 4.22 8.26 11.17
CA PHE A 50 5.35 9.07 10.73
C PHE A 50 6.08 8.38 9.58
N GLY A 51 6.32 9.13 8.51
CA GLY A 51 6.88 8.61 7.27
C GLY A 51 8.00 9.47 6.68
N LEU A 52 8.73 8.88 5.74
CA LEU A 52 9.72 9.55 4.90
C LEU A 52 9.43 9.32 3.43
N ILE A 53 9.81 10.28 2.58
CA ILE A 53 9.93 10.08 1.13
C ILE A 53 11.38 9.74 0.84
N VAL A 54 11.60 8.70 0.04
CA VAL A 54 12.93 8.26 -0.40
C VAL A 54 12.95 8.12 -1.91
N ASN A 55 14.02 8.59 -2.55
CA ASN A 55 14.12 8.64 -4.01
C ASN A 55 14.88 7.44 -4.55
N SER A 56 14.38 6.85 -5.65
CA SER A 56 15.05 5.76 -6.35
C SER A 56 16.43 6.20 -6.88
N GLY A 57 17.44 5.36 -6.63
CA GLY A 57 18.78 5.53 -7.19
C GLY A 57 19.57 6.74 -6.68
N SER A 58 19.06 7.49 -5.68
CA SER A 58 19.71 8.65 -5.10
C SER A 58 19.66 8.67 -3.57
N VAL A 59 19.52 9.83 -2.96
CA VAL A 59 19.53 9.98 -1.50
C VAL A 59 18.35 9.25 -0.86
N GLY A 60 18.64 8.31 0.02
CA GLY A 60 17.67 7.61 0.87
C GLY A 60 17.06 6.34 0.27
N GLY A 61 17.28 6.03 -1.01
CA GLY A 61 16.66 4.89 -1.69
C GLY A 61 17.56 3.66 -1.89
N GLY A 62 18.76 3.66 -1.31
CA GLY A 62 19.71 2.55 -1.43
C GLY A 62 19.55 1.48 -0.34
N PRO A 63 20.25 0.32 -0.47
CA PRO A 63 20.21 -0.76 0.50
C PRO A 63 20.67 -0.35 1.91
N ALA A 64 21.70 0.46 2.04
CA ALA A 64 22.22 0.95 3.32
C ALA A 64 21.19 1.86 4.02
N ASP A 65 20.54 2.74 3.24
CA ASP A 65 19.47 3.59 3.75
C ASP A 65 18.27 2.74 4.23
N ALA A 66 17.90 1.70 3.46
CA ALA A 66 16.83 0.79 3.84
C ALA A 66 17.08 0.13 5.19
N VAL A 67 18.30 -0.34 5.46
CA VAL A 67 18.69 -0.89 6.77
C VAL A 67 18.57 0.18 7.86
N GLY A 68 19.03 1.42 7.60
CA GLY A 68 18.87 2.54 8.52
C GLY A 68 17.39 2.82 8.83
N HIS A 69 16.54 2.83 7.80
CA HIS A 69 15.10 3.03 7.96
C HIS A 69 14.43 1.85 8.70
N ALA A 70 14.83 0.61 8.45
CA ALA A 70 14.34 -0.55 9.18
C ALA A 70 14.60 -0.43 10.70
N ASN A 71 15.79 0.02 11.07
CA ASN A 71 16.22 0.20 12.46
C ASN A 71 15.63 1.46 13.14
N ASN A 72 15.12 2.41 12.39
CA ASN A 72 14.55 3.63 12.94
C ASN A 72 13.19 3.35 13.60
N ARG A 73 13.14 3.36 14.93
CA ARG A 73 11.92 3.07 15.71
C ARG A 73 10.86 4.16 15.59
N ASP A 74 11.24 5.35 15.19
CA ASP A 74 10.33 6.49 15.06
C ASP A 74 9.64 6.53 13.70
N LEU A 75 10.07 5.71 12.77
CA LEU A 75 9.52 5.59 11.43
C LEU A 75 8.49 4.46 11.36
N ASP A 76 7.31 4.75 10.83
CA ASP A 76 6.24 3.77 10.62
C ASP A 76 6.13 3.30 9.17
N LEU A 77 6.45 4.20 8.23
CA LEU A 77 6.30 3.96 6.79
C LEU A 77 7.33 4.72 5.95
N VAL A 78 7.49 4.26 4.72
CA VAL A 78 8.23 4.98 3.68
C VAL A 78 7.37 5.10 2.42
N VAL A 79 7.49 6.23 1.74
CA VAL A 79 7.02 6.43 0.37
C VAL A 79 8.23 6.42 -0.55
N TYR A 80 8.36 5.36 -1.36
CA TYR A 80 9.42 5.24 -2.36
C TYR A 80 8.97 6.00 -3.62
N ASP A 81 9.74 7.01 -4.00
CA ASP A 81 9.38 7.92 -5.06
C ASP A 81 9.88 7.45 -6.42
N LEU A 82 8.96 7.14 -7.32
CA LEU A 82 9.22 6.84 -8.72
C LEU A 82 8.67 7.93 -9.66
N GLU A 83 8.10 9.00 -9.12
CA GLU A 83 7.63 10.14 -9.91
C GLU A 83 8.79 11.07 -10.27
N HIS A 84 9.57 11.51 -9.26
CA HIS A 84 10.69 12.45 -9.44
C HIS A 84 12.06 11.75 -9.47
N SER A 85 12.08 10.45 -9.73
CA SER A 85 13.28 9.64 -9.85
C SER A 85 13.08 8.56 -10.93
N PRO A 86 14.14 7.84 -11.34
CA PRO A 86 13.98 6.79 -12.35
C PRO A 86 12.91 5.77 -11.96
N PHE A 87 12.06 5.39 -12.92
CA PHE A 87 11.10 4.31 -12.75
C PHE A 87 11.83 2.96 -12.73
N ASP A 88 12.41 2.63 -11.59
CA ASP A 88 13.22 1.43 -11.38
C ASP A 88 12.61 0.49 -10.34
N VAL A 89 11.81 -0.46 -10.83
CA VAL A 89 11.15 -1.48 -9.99
C VAL A 89 12.17 -2.49 -9.41
N ALA A 90 13.34 -2.66 -10.03
CA ALA A 90 14.38 -3.54 -9.49
C ALA A 90 15.07 -2.89 -8.27
N ALA A 91 15.36 -1.59 -8.35
CA ALA A 91 15.84 -0.83 -7.20
C ALA A 91 14.83 -0.82 -6.04
N LEU A 92 13.53 -0.63 -6.34
CA LEU A 92 12.47 -0.72 -5.34
C LEU A 92 12.48 -2.09 -4.64
N ARG A 93 12.54 -3.20 -5.39
CA ARG A 93 12.61 -4.56 -4.80
C ARG A 93 13.82 -4.74 -3.90
N THR A 94 14.97 -4.24 -4.34
CA THR A 94 16.20 -4.29 -3.55
C THR A 94 16.03 -3.50 -2.25
N TYR A 95 15.54 -2.26 -2.34
CA TYR A 95 15.24 -1.43 -1.17
C TYR A 95 14.30 -2.15 -0.19
N MET A 96 13.18 -2.68 -0.68
CA MET A 96 12.19 -3.41 0.14
C MET A 96 12.81 -4.62 0.85
N GLN A 97 13.69 -5.36 0.17
CA GLN A 97 14.36 -6.51 0.76
C GLN A 97 15.25 -6.13 1.95
N PHE A 98 16.00 -5.02 1.84
CA PHE A 98 16.85 -4.52 2.92
C PHE A 98 16.09 -3.75 4.00
N LEU A 99 14.85 -3.33 3.72
CA LEU A 99 13.95 -2.72 4.71
C LEU A 99 13.32 -3.76 5.64
N LEU A 100 13.28 -5.04 5.26
CA LEU A 100 12.85 -6.10 6.17
C LEU A 100 13.83 -6.21 7.35
N ASP A 101 13.30 -6.32 8.56
CA ASP A 101 14.07 -6.70 9.75
C ASP A 101 13.72 -8.16 10.11
N PRO A 102 14.52 -9.15 9.64
CA PRO A 102 14.26 -10.55 9.92
C PRO A 102 14.23 -10.88 11.40
N GLY A 103 15.03 -10.18 12.20
CA GLY A 103 15.05 -10.36 13.66
C GLY A 103 13.75 -9.87 14.31
N ALA A 104 13.22 -8.73 13.88
CA ALA A 104 11.93 -8.23 14.38
C ALA A 104 10.78 -9.15 13.95
N ILE A 105 10.77 -9.61 12.69
CA ILE A 105 9.76 -10.55 12.16
C ILE A 105 9.80 -11.86 12.96
N ALA A 106 10.98 -12.44 13.19
CA ALA A 106 11.13 -13.69 13.93
C ALA A 106 10.63 -13.56 15.38
N ARG A 107 10.85 -12.41 16.02
CA ARG A 107 10.37 -12.15 17.40
C ARG A 107 8.87 -11.88 17.46
N ALA A 108 8.33 -11.18 16.47
CA ALA A 108 6.89 -10.85 16.41
C ALA A 108 6.03 -12.02 15.93
N GLY A 109 6.60 -12.91 15.12
CA GLY A 109 5.87 -13.99 14.45
C GLY A 109 5.05 -13.55 13.24
N ASP A 110 5.17 -12.29 12.82
CA ASP A 110 4.49 -11.72 11.65
C ASP A 110 5.30 -10.60 10.99
N VAL A 111 4.93 -10.22 9.75
CA VAL A 111 5.57 -9.14 8.98
C VAL A 111 5.11 -7.74 9.39
N LYS A 112 4.14 -7.61 10.28
CA LYS A 112 3.61 -6.32 10.78
C LYS A 112 4.67 -5.51 11.54
N ALA A 113 5.71 -6.16 12.04
CA ALA A 113 6.86 -5.51 12.65
C ALA A 113 7.69 -4.67 11.67
N THR A 114 7.49 -4.86 10.36
CA THR A 114 8.21 -4.10 9.33
C THR A 114 7.54 -2.76 9.06
N LYS A 115 8.29 -1.87 8.36
CA LYS A 115 7.74 -0.59 7.90
C LYS A 115 6.73 -0.83 6.78
N ALA A 116 5.65 -0.06 6.73
CA ALA A 116 4.79 -0.04 5.56
C ALA A 116 5.50 0.67 4.40
N VAL A 117 5.41 0.09 3.19
CA VAL A 117 6.01 0.67 1.98
C VAL A 117 4.91 1.09 1.03
N PHE A 118 4.94 2.35 0.63
CA PHE A 118 4.11 2.92 -0.42
C PHE A 118 4.98 3.39 -1.56
N VAL A 119 4.42 3.50 -2.75
CA VAL A 119 5.16 3.98 -3.92
C VAL A 119 4.41 5.12 -4.57
N ARG A 120 5.07 6.25 -4.74
CA ARG A 120 4.57 7.32 -5.59
C ARG A 120 4.93 7.01 -7.04
N ILE A 121 3.90 6.78 -7.87
CA ILE A 121 4.06 6.44 -9.28
C ILE A 121 4.06 7.70 -10.14
N PRO A 122 4.71 7.69 -11.32
CA PRO A 122 4.77 8.87 -12.20
C PRO A 122 3.47 9.17 -12.95
N ALA A 123 2.51 8.25 -13.00
CA ALA A 123 1.25 8.47 -13.69
C ALA A 123 0.30 9.37 -12.90
N TYR A 124 -0.08 10.50 -13.47
CA TYR A 124 -1.08 11.41 -12.89
C TYR A 124 -2.49 10.78 -12.87
N GLY A 125 -3.36 11.27 -12.02
CA GLY A 125 -4.73 10.78 -11.88
C GLY A 125 -5.46 10.60 -13.22
N ARG A 126 -5.32 11.55 -14.14
CA ARG A 126 -5.91 11.50 -15.50
C ARG A 126 -5.30 10.46 -16.42
N GLU A 127 -4.20 9.82 -16.05
CA GLU A 127 -3.45 8.85 -16.85
C GLU A 127 -3.60 7.41 -16.34
N VAL A 128 -4.28 7.21 -15.21
CA VAL A 128 -4.44 5.90 -14.55
C VAL A 128 -4.92 4.84 -15.52
N ASP A 129 -5.96 5.12 -16.28
CA ASP A 129 -6.56 4.14 -17.20
C ASP A 129 -5.60 3.65 -18.30
N LYS A 130 -4.59 4.45 -18.65
CA LYS A 130 -3.56 4.10 -19.64
C LYS A 130 -2.34 3.42 -19.02
N ASN A 131 -2.22 3.43 -17.70
CA ASN A 131 -1.03 3.00 -16.96
C ASN A 131 -1.29 1.83 -15.99
N HIS A 132 -2.32 1.02 -16.22
CA HIS A 132 -2.57 -0.18 -15.39
C HIS A 132 -1.37 -1.12 -15.31
N TRP A 133 -0.56 -1.19 -16.37
CA TRP A 133 0.66 -2.00 -16.39
C TRP A 133 1.68 -1.55 -15.33
N MET A 134 1.83 -0.24 -15.16
CA MET A 134 2.73 0.37 -14.17
C MET A 134 2.24 0.08 -12.75
N ILE A 135 0.95 0.32 -12.51
CA ILE A 135 0.28 0.06 -11.23
C ILE A 135 0.48 -1.41 -10.82
N LYS A 136 0.18 -2.33 -11.75
CA LYS A 136 0.37 -3.76 -11.54
C LYS A 136 1.83 -4.12 -11.25
N ASN A 137 2.80 -3.65 -12.03
CA ASN A 137 4.21 -3.96 -11.84
C ASN A 137 4.71 -3.53 -10.45
N VAL A 138 4.29 -2.38 -9.97
CA VAL A 138 4.66 -1.88 -8.65
C VAL A 138 3.97 -2.71 -7.55
N LEU A 139 2.68 -2.98 -7.66
CA LEU A 139 1.95 -3.80 -6.67
C LEU A 139 2.47 -5.25 -6.61
N ASP A 140 2.94 -5.80 -7.72
CA ASP A 140 3.53 -7.16 -7.78
C ASP A 140 4.87 -7.27 -7.04
N THR A 141 5.43 -6.18 -6.55
CA THR A 141 6.58 -6.19 -5.61
C THR A 141 6.18 -6.50 -4.18
N GLY A 142 4.92 -6.26 -3.80
CA GLY A 142 4.41 -6.45 -2.44
C GLY A 142 4.33 -5.17 -1.61
N VAL A 143 4.34 -4.00 -2.23
CA VAL A 143 4.10 -2.73 -1.54
C VAL A 143 2.69 -2.67 -0.94
N HIS A 144 2.51 -1.85 0.08
CA HIS A 144 1.26 -1.75 0.85
C HIS A 144 0.27 -0.72 0.28
N GLY A 145 0.62 -0.10 -0.83
CA GLY A 145 -0.24 0.83 -1.55
C GLY A 145 0.52 1.76 -2.48
N LEU A 146 -0.23 2.60 -3.17
CA LEU A 146 0.29 3.54 -4.15
C LEU A 146 -0.14 4.96 -3.84
N VAL A 147 0.73 5.90 -4.16
CA VAL A 147 0.46 7.34 -4.13
C VAL A 147 0.25 7.79 -5.57
N PHE A 148 -0.92 8.33 -5.84
CA PHE A 148 -1.33 8.83 -7.15
C PHE A 148 -1.22 10.35 -7.18
N PRO A 149 -0.30 10.92 -7.97
CA PRO A 149 -0.18 12.36 -8.14
C PRO A 149 -1.39 12.96 -8.85
N HIS A 150 -1.65 14.25 -8.60
CA HIS A 150 -2.63 15.05 -9.33
C HIS A 150 -4.02 14.40 -9.47
N ILE A 151 -4.58 13.90 -8.37
CA ILE A 151 -5.98 13.47 -8.36
C ILE A 151 -6.88 14.70 -8.33
N GLU A 152 -7.70 14.83 -9.36
CA GLU A 152 -8.52 16.01 -9.64
C GLU A 152 -10.02 15.72 -9.60
N THR A 153 -10.42 14.44 -9.81
CA THR A 153 -11.85 14.07 -9.86
C THR A 153 -12.12 12.74 -9.13
N PRO A 154 -13.38 12.51 -8.71
CA PRO A 154 -13.79 11.24 -8.11
C PRO A 154 -13.56 10.04 -9.02
N GLU A 155 -13.77 10.19 -10.34
CA GLU A 155 -13.60 9.12 -11.32
C GLU A 155 -12.15 8.67 -11.40
N GLN A 156 -11.20 9.62 -11.34
CA GLN A 156 -9.76 9.31 -11.28
C GLN A 156 -9.42 8.53 -10.01
N ALA A 157 -9.95 8.93 -8.86
CA ALA A 157 -9.73 8.24 -7.60
C ALA A 157 -10.32 6.81 -7.62
N LEU A 158 -11.53 6.62 -8.10
CA LEU A 158 -12.16 5.30 -8.24
C LEU A 158 -11.48 4.44 -9.31
N GLY A 159 -11.02 5.04 -10.41
CA GLY A 159 -10.20 4.36 -11.43
C GLY A 159 -8.91 3.81 -10.85
N ALA A 160 -8.22 4.58 -9.99
CA ALA A 160 -7.04 4.14 -9.26
C ALA A 160 -7.34 2.95 -8.32
N VAL A 161 -8.44 3.01 -7.58
CA VAL A 161 -8.92 1.91 -6.72
C VAL A 161 -9.13 0.64 -7.54
N ARG A 162 -9.86 0.71 -8.65
CA ARG A 162 -10.11 -0.42 -9.55
C ARG A 162 -8.82 -1.04 -10.08
N ALA A 163 -7.86 -0.21 -10.48
CA ALA A 163 -6.56 -0.67 -10.98
C ALA A 163 -5.71 -1.40 -9.93
N MET A 164 -5.92 -1.10 -8.63
CA MET A 164 -5.21 -1.75 -7.52
C MET A 164 -5.82 -3.09 -7.10
N ARG A 165 -7.10 -3.32 -7.35
CA ARG A 165 -7.86 -4.49 -6.89
C ARG A 165 -7.79 -5.65 -7.88
N TYR A 166 -7.67 -6.87 -7.39
CA TYR A 166 -8.01 -8.05 -8.19
C TYR A 166 -9.51 -8.10 -8.46
N PRO A 167 -9.95 -8.68 -9.60
CA PRO A 167 -11.38 -8.88 -9.86
C PRO A 167 -12.02 -9.76 -8.77
N GLN A 168 -13.13 -9.28 -8.21
CA GLN A 168 -13.96 -10.04 -7.25
C GLN A 168 -14.92 -10.96 -8.00
N LYS A 169 -15.42 -11.98 -7.28
CA LYS A 169 -16.46 -12.85 -7.80
C LYS A 169 -17.78 -12.08 -7.94
N PRO A 170 -18.52 -12.24 -9.04
CA PRO A 170 -19.85 -11.64 -9.16
C PRO A 170 -20.74 -11.97 -7.97
N GLY A 171 -21.38 -10.94 -7.41
CA GLY A 171 -22.23 -11.08 -6.22
C GLY A 171 -21.49 -11.03 -4.87
N ALA A 172 -20.18 -10.83 -4.85
CA ALA A 172 -19.47 -10.54 -3.61
C ALA A 172 -19.97 -9.21 -3.00
N PRO A 173 -20.07 -9.11 -1.65
CA PRO A 173 -20.55 -7.90 -0.99
C PRO A 173 -19.69 -6.65 -1.29
N ASP A 174 -18.40 -6.87 -1.57
CA ASP A 174 -17.40 -5.86 -1.92
C ASP A 174 -17.10 -5.79 -3.43
N PHE A 175 -18.04 -6.26 -4.27
CA PHE A 175 -17.83 -6.32 -5.72
C PHE A 175 -17.50 -4.96 -6.31
N GLU A 176 -18.23 -3.92 -5.92
CA GLU A 176 -17.99 -2.56 -6.40
C GLU A 176 -17.04 -1.76 -5.49
N PRO A 177 -16.13 -0.99 -6.07
CA PRO A 177 -15.79 -0.85 -7.49
C PRO A 177 -14.99 -2.05 -8.01
N GLU A 178 -15.46 -2.70 -9.09
CA GLU A 178 -14.86 -3.92 -9.66
C GLU A 178 -13.36 -3.76 -9.96
N GLY A 179 -12.57 -4.76 -9.53
CA GLY A 179 -11.13 -4.76 -9.69
C GLY A 179 -10.67 -5.08 -11.13
N LEU A 180 -9.57 -4.45 -11.55
CA LEU A 180 -8.97 -4.59 -12.87
C LEU A 180 -7.53 -5.10 -12.85
N ARG A 181 -6.95 -5.38 -11.67
CA ARG A 181 -5.56 -5.82 -11.52
C ARG A 181 -5.37 -7.20 -12.16
N GLY A 182 -4.39 -7.30 -13.06
CA GLY A 182 -3.98 -8.59 -13.65
C GLY A 182 -3.26 -9.49 -12.63
N SER A 183 -3.42 -10.80 -12.79
CA SER A 183 -2.85 -11.82 -11.88
C SER A 183 -1.34 -11.96 -12.07
N SER A 184 -0.54 -11.66 -11.02
CA SER A 184 0.89 -12.00 -10.87
C SER A 184 1.31 -11.85 -9.41
N ALA A 185 0.77 -12.69 -8.53
CA ALA A 185 0.83 -12.46 -7.08
C ALA A 185 2.03 -13.10 -6.37
N ALA A 186 2.80 -14.00 -7.01
CA ALA A 186 3.77 -14.87 -6.32
C ALA A 186 4.87 -14.10 -5.56
N THR A 187 5.45 -13.06 -6.16
CA THR A 187 6.52 -12.26 -5.52
C THR A 187 5.97 -11.45 -4.34
N ALA A 188 4.82 -10.81 -4.54
CA ALA A 188 4.16 -10.02 -3.50
C ALA A 188 3.70 -10.89 -2.34
N ALA A 189 3.11 -12.06 -2.61
CA ALA A 189 2.73 -13.04 -1.61
C ALA A 189 3.92 -13.48 -0.75
N ARG A 190 5.06 -13.77 -1.41
CA ARG A 190 6.31 -14.10 -0.71
C ARG A 190 6.78 -12.96 0.20
N TYR A 191 6.70 -11.71 -0.27
CA TYR A 191 7.09 -10.54 0.53
C TYR A 191 6.21 -10.37 1.78
N TRP A 192 4.92 -10.68 1.66
CA TRP A 192 3.96 -10.64 2.78
C TRP A 192 3.99 -11.91 3.65
N GLY A 193 4.79 -12.93 3.29
CA GLY A 193 4.86 -14.19 4.02
C GLY A 193 3.59 -15.03 3.91
N LEU A 194 2.83 -14.91 2.82
CA LEU A 194 1.54 -15.54 2.62
C LEU A 194 1.54 -16.54 1.44
N PRO A 195 0.66 -17.55 1.47
CA PRO A 195 0.25 -18.28 0.26
C PRO A 195 -0.37 -17.31 -0.76
N VAL A 196 -0.22 -17.62 -2.06
CA VAL A 196 -0.72 -16.75 -3.15
C VAL A 196 -2.22 -16.47 -3.05
N SER A 197 -3.03 -17.50 -2.75
CA SER A 197 -4.48 -17.35 -2.58
C SER A 197 -4.84 -16.40 -1.45
N GLU A 198 -4.17 -16.54 -0.30
CA GLU A 198 -4.41 -15.67 0.86
C GLU A 198 -3.93 -14.24 0.58
N TYR A 199 -2.78 -14.06 -0.11
CA TYR A 199 -2.35 -12.73 -0.53
C TYR A 199 -3.38 -12.05 -1.42
N MET A 200 -3.94 -12.76 -2.41
CA MET A 200 -4.95 -12.18 -3.31
C MET A 200 -6.20 -11.71 -2.55
N GLU A 201 -6.63 -12.44 -1.53
CA GLU A 201 -7.74 -12.04 -0.66
C GLU A 201 -7.37 -10.83 0.21
N ARG A 202 -6.18 -10.83 0.82
CA ARG A 202 -5.76 -9.79 1.77
C ARG A 202 -5.16 -8.54 1.14
N SER A 203 -4.80 -8.60 -0.14
CA SER A 203 -4.31 -7.45 -0.92
C SER A 203 -5.43 -6.66 -1.58
N ASP A 204 -6.60 -6.63 -0.99
CA ASP A 204 -7.68 -5.71 -1.36
C ASP A 204 -7.59 -4.39 -0.57
N ILE A 205 -8.46 -3.46 -0.89
CA ILE A 205 -8.45 -2.10 -0.36
C ILE A 205 -8.91 -2.08 1.10
N TRP A 206 -8.12 -1.41 1.92
CA TRP A 206 -8.43 -1.12 3.31
C TRP A 206 -9.83 -0.49 3.47
N ARG A 207 -10.62 -1.00 4.42
CA ARG A 207 -12.02 -0.66 4.71
C ARG A 207 -13.04 -1.12 3.67
N LEU A 208 -12.67 -1.29 2.41
CA LEU A 208 -13.57 -1.86 1.41
C LEU A 208 -13.77 -3.36 1.68
N ASP A 209 -12.67 -4.09 1.86
CA ASP A 209 -12.65 -5.44 2.39
C ASP A 209 -12.20 -5.40 3.87
N PRO A 210 -12.91 -6.07 4.80
CA PRO A 210 -12.49 -6.17 6.21
C PRO A 210 -11.06 -6.69 6.40
N ALA A 211 -10.58 -7.59 5.52
CA ALA A 211 -9.22 -8.12 5.53
C ALA A 211 -8.23 -7.29 4.67
N GLY A 212 -8.70 -6.28 3.95
CA GLY A 212 -7.92 -5.47 3.00
C GLY A 212 -6.75 -4.73 3.66
N ASN A 213 -5.61 -4.73 2.98
CA ASN A 213 -4.38 -4.12 3.48
C ASN A 213 -3.75 -3.11 2.51
N LEU A 214 -4.26 -2.96 1.28
CA LEU A 214 -3.79 -1.94 0.37
C LEU A 214 -4.47 -0.60 0.66
N ILE A 215 -3.67 0.47 0.71
CA ILE A 215 -4.19 1.82 0.91
C ILE A 215 -3.80 2.67 -0.30
N PRO A 216 -4.77 3.15 -1.10
CA PRO A 216 -4.53 4.18 -2.10
C PRO A 216 -4.33 5.53 -1.41
N TRP A 217 -3.36 6.31 -1.88
CA TRP A 217 -3.14 7.68 -1.46
C TRP A 217 -3.39 8.61 -2.64
N PHE A 218 -4.09 9.68 -2.41
CA PHE A 218 -4.47 10.65 -3.43
C PHE A 218 -3.84 12.00 -3.12
N LEU A 219 -2.84 12.39 -3.92
CA LEU A 219 -2.23 13.71 -3.84
C LEU A 219 -3.20 14.76 -4.42
N ILE A 220 -3.61 15.65 -3.55
CA ILE A 220 -4.43 16.83 -3.88
C ILE A 220 -3.48 18.01 -3.90
N GLU A 221 -3.06 18.42 -5.09
CA GLU A 221 -1.90 19.29 -5.22
C GLU A 221 -2.04 20.38 -6.30
N ASN A 222 -3.27 20.59 -6.80
CA ASN A 222 -3.59 21.70 -7.68
C ASN A 222 -4.99 22.27 -7.40
N LYS A 223 -5.30 23.42 -8.00
CA LYS A 223 -6.57 24.15 -7.79
C LYS A 223 -7.80 23.29 -8.09
N LEU A 224 -7.73 22.45 -9.15
CA LEU A 224 -8.87 21.62 -9.55
C LEU A 224 -9.10 20.49 -8.53
N GLY A 225 -8.03 19.81 -8.10
CA GLY A 225 -8.11 18.81 -7.04
C GLY A 225 -8.66 19.37 -5.74
N VAL A 226 -8.22 20.59 -5.33
CA VAL A 226 -8.75 21.27 -4.14
C VAL A 226 -10.22 21.62 -4.29
N ALA A 227 -10.64 22.11 -5.47
CA ALA A 227 -12.05 22.44 -5.73
C ALA A 227 -12.96 21.21 -5.64
N ASN A 228 -12.45 20.04 -6.00
CA ASN A 228 -13.20 18.77 -6.05
C ASN A 228 -12.96 17.86 -4.84
N VAL A 229 -12.04 18.18 -3.92
CA VAL A 229 -11.62 17.27 -2.85
C VAL A 229 -12.76 16.77 -1.97
N ARG A 230 -13.76 17.62 -1.70
CA ARG A 230 -14.94 17.23 -0.93
C ARG A 230 -15.76 16.17 -1.66
N GLU A 231 -15.92 16.31 -2.97
CA GLU A 231 -16.67 15.34 -3.80
C GLU A 231 -15.87 14.04 -3.97
N ILE A 232 -14.54 14.14 -4.15
CA ILE A 232 -13.64 12.98 -4.15
C ILE A 232 -13.82 12.18 -2.85
N ALA A 233 -13.72 12.84 -1.70
CA ALA A 233 -13.86 12.22 -0.38
C ALA A 233 -15.25 11.59 -0.18
N ARG A 234 -16.31 12.29 -0.64
CA ARG A 234 -17.70 11.82 -0.57
C ARG A 234 -17.89 10.51 -1.36
N GLN A 235 -17.36 10.44 -2.58
CA GLN A 235 -17.48 9.25 -3.43
C GLN A 235 -16.68 8.08 -2.86
N LEU A 236 -15.46 8.30 -2.37
CA LEU A 236 -14.68 7.27 -1.70
C LEU A 236 -15.41 6.70 -0.49
N LYS A 237 -16.00 7.58 0.33
CA LYS A 237 -16.81 7.15 1.49
C LYS A 237 -18.05 6.37 1.08
N ALA A 238 -18.75 6.83 0.04
CA ALA A 238 -19.95 6.16 -0.48
C ALA A 238 -19.65 4.75 -1.02
N SER A 239 -18.43 4.54 -1.55
CA SER A 239 -17.92 3.25 -2.02
C SER A 239 -17.23 2.44 -0.91
N ASN A 240 -17.30 2.86 0.35
CA ASN A 240 -16.61 2.26 1.50
C ASN A 240 -15.08 2.08 1.33
N VAL A 241 -14.46 2.90 0.48
CA VAL A 241 -13.02 2.86 0.20
C VAL A 241 -12.26 3.58 1.31
N GLY A 242 -11.33 2.89 1.97
CA GLY A 242 -10.32 3.50 2.82
C GLY A 242 -9.17 4.04 1.98
N ALA A 243 -8.92 5.34 2.09
CA ALA A 243 -7.87 6.02 1.35
C ALA A 243 -7.21 7.11 2.20
N VAL A 244 -6.03 7.56 1.81
CA VAL A 244 -5.35 8.73 2.37
C VAL A 244 -5.47 9.87 1.37
N LEU A 245 -5.93 11.05 1.84
CA LEU A 245 -5.76 12.29 1.10
C LEU A 245 -4.41 12.91 1.50
N TRP A 246 -3.61 13.33 0.53
CA TRP A 246 -2.33 13.98 0.83
C TRP A 246 -2.32 15.41 0.31
N ALA A 247 -2.13 16.39 1.20
CA ALA A 247 -1.97 17.79 0.82
C ALA A 247 -0.56 18.01 0.24
N GLY A 248 -0.44 18.02 -1.07
CA GLY A 248 0.82 18.18 -1.82
C GLY A 248 1.28 19.63 -1.84
N THR A 249 1.85 20.12 -0.72
CA THR A 249 2.14 21.56 -0.54
C THR A 249 3.16 22.14 -1.51
N GLY A 250 4.06 21.33 -2.09
CA GLY A 250 4.98 21.76 -3.13
C GLY A 250 4.24 22.24 -4.38
N ASP A 251 3.45 21.36 -4.97
CA ASP A 251 2.70 21.65 -6.21
C ASP A 251 1.52 22.60 -5.97
N LEU A 252 0.90 22.56 -4.76
CA LEU A 252 -0.03 23.61 -4.37
C LEU A 252 0.63 25.00 -4.40
N GLY A 253 1.87 25.12 -3.92
CA GLY A 253 2.65 26.35 -4.01
C GLY A 253 2.74 26.86 -5.45
N VAL A 254 3.13 25.99 -6.37
CA VAL A 254 3.22 26.32 -7.80
C VAL A 254 1.82 26.67 -8.36
N SER A 255 0.83 25.85 -8.07
CA SER A 255 -0.55 26.03 -8.54
C SER A 255 -1.18 27.35 -8.10
N TYR A 256 -0.85 27.80 -6.89
CA TYR A 256 -1.33 29.08 -6.33
C TYR A 256 -0.33 30.23 -6.47
N SER A 257 0.67 30.11 -7.37
CA SER A 257 1.68 31.14 -7.63
C SER A 257 2.46 31.57 -6.37
N ASN A 258 2.71 30.62 -5.48
CA ASN A 258 3.37 30.78 -4.17
C ASN A 258 2.67 31.69 -3.17
N ASP A 259 1.37 31.94 -3.37
CA ASP A 259 0.55 32.63 -2.38
C ASP A 259 0.35 31.71 -1.15
N GLN A 260 1.07 32.00 -0.08
CA GLN A 260 1.09 31.20 1.14
C GLN A 260 -0.28 31.15 1.84
N GLN A 261 -1.08 32.22 1.73
CA GLN A 261 -2.43 32.25 2.33
C GLN A 261 -3.37 31.34 1.53
N ALA A 262 -3.31 31.39 0.20
CA ALA A 262 -4.08 30.51 -0.67
C ALA A 262 -3.70 29.04 -0.48
N VAL A 263 -2.40 28.72 -0.34
CA VAL A 263 -1.92 27.37 -0.04
C VAL A 263 -2.42 26.90 1.33
N ALA A 264 -2.33 27.73 2.36
CA ALA A 264 -2.83 27.38 3.69
C ALA A 264 -4.34 27.07 3.66
N LYS A 265 -5.13 27.90 2.97
CA LYS A 265 -6.57 27.67 2.78
C LYS A 265 -6.87 26.39 2.01
N ALA A 266 -6.07 26.06 1.00
CA ALA A 266 -6.18 24.80 0.26
C ALA A 266 -5.92 23.58 1.18
N VAL A 267 -4.88 23.63 2.02
CA VAL A 267 -4.58 22.61 3.02
C VAL A 267 -5.75 22.44 4.01
N ASP A 268 -6.31 23.54 4.52
CA ASP A 268 -7.45 23.50 5.43
C ASP A 268 -8.70 22.90 4.76
N THR A 269 -8.89 23.17 3.46
CA THR A 269 -9.99 22.57 2.67
C THR A 269 -9.82 21.05 2.56
N ILE A 270 -8.59 20.56 2.32
CA ILE A 270 -8.29 19.12 2.24
C ILE A 270 -8.51 18.46 3.61
N LEU A 271 -8.01 19.07 4.68
CA LEU A 271 -8.21 18.58 6.06
C LEU A 271 -9.71 18.50 6.42
N ALA A 272 -10.47 19.55 6.07
CA ALA A 272 -11.92 19.59 6.33
C ALA A 272 -12.65 18.46 5.58
N ALA A 273 -12.33 18.21 4.31
CA ALA A 273 -12.89 17.10 3.54
C ALA A 273 -12.54 15.75 4.13
N GLY A 274 -11.26 15.53 4.49
CA GLY A 274 -10.83 14.29 5.16
C GLY A 274 -11.59 14.04 6.44
N ARG A 275 -11.73 15.06 7.31
CA ARG A 275 -12.46 14.96 8.57
C ARG A 275 -13.96 14.70 8.37
N GLU A 276 -14.61 15.39 7.42
CA GLU A 276 -16.03 15.24 7.13
C GLU A 276 -16.39 13.79 6.72
N PHE A 277 -15.54 13.17 5.91
CA PHE A 277 -15.80 11.82 5.38
C PHE A 277 -15.02 10.69 6.07
N GLY A 278 -14.26 11.01 7.12
CA GLY A 278 -13.51 10.03 7.90
C GLY A 278 -12.31 9.44 7.14
N LEU A 279 -11.71 10.20 6.22
CA LEU A 279 -10.49 9.83 5.52
C LEU A 279 -9.27 10.50 6.19
N PRO A 280 -8.22 9.73 6.55
CA PRO A 280 -7.01 10.30 7.10
C PRO A 280 -6.31 11.21 6.08
N VAL A 281 -5.73 12.31 6.58
CA VAL A 281 -4.97 13.23 5.73
C VAL A 281 -3.47 13.11 6.06
N ALA A 282 -2.65 13.04 5.01
CA ALA A 282 -1.20 13.13 5.09
C ALA A 282 -0.74 14.58 4.85
N MET A 283 0.30 14.98 5.58
CA MET A 283 0.90 16.32 5.49
C MET A 283 2.42 16.22 5.40
N ASN A 284 3.04 17.19 4.75
CA ASN A 284 4.49 17.35 4.76
C ASN A 284 4.93 18.01 6.07
N GLY A 285 6.00 17.45 6.67
CA GLY A 285 6.53 17.90 7.95
C GLY A 285 5.72 17.42 9.16
N SER A 286 6.26 17.70 10.34
CA SER A 286 5.69 17.30 11.63
C SER A 286 5.62 18.48 12.63
N ALA A 287 5.33 19.67 12.12
CA ALA A 287 5.07 20.83 12.97
C ALA A 287 3.61 20.85 13.45
N ASN A 288 3.41 21.22 14.74
CA ASN A 288 2.06 21.37 15.33
C ASN A 288 1.21 20.11 15.20
N VAL A 289 1.77 18.94 15.44
CA VAL A 289 1.14 17.63 15.22
C VAL A 289 -0.21 17.53 15.90
N ARG A 290 -0.30 17.89 17.19
CA ARG A 290 -1.56 17.83 17.95
C ARG A 290 -2.66 18.64 17.27
N SER A 291 -2.41 19.91 16.95
CA SER A 291 -3.39 20.78 16.29
C SER A 291 -3.79 20.23 14.91
N ARG A 292 -2.85 19.70 14.14
CA ARG A 292 -3.14 19.08 12.86
C ARG A 292 -3.94 17.79 12.96
N MET A 293 -3.71 17.00 14.01
CA MET A 293 -4.54 15.82 14.31
C MET A 293 -5.99 16.19 14.63
N GLU A 294 -6.21 17.25 15.38
CA GLU A 294 -7.55 17.81 15.66
C GLU A 294 -8.26 18.25 14.38
N GLN A 295 -7.52 18.69 13.37
CA GLN A 295 -8.01 19.05 12.05
C GLN A 295 -8.25 17.86 11.10
N GLY A 296 -7.79 16.64 11.44
CA GLY A 296 -7.98 15.43 10.64
C GLY A 296 -6.71 14.82 10.06
N ALA A 297 -5.53 15.42 10.26
CA ALA A 297 -4.27 14.81 9.88
C ALA A 297 -3.99 13.56 10.72
N ARG A 298 -3.43 12.53 10.08
CA ARG A 298 -2.99 11.30 10.77
C ARG A 298 -1.62 10.84 10.30
N ILE A 299 -1.08 11.42 9.23
CA ILE A 299 0.20 11.00 8.67
C ILE A 299 1.07 12.23 8.47
N PHE A 300 2.32 12.15 8.95
CA PHE A 300 3.29 13.23 8.93
C PHE A 300 4.56 12.77 8.19
N MET A 301 4.84 13.42 7.06
CA MET A 301 5.92 13.04 6.16
C MET A 301 7.14 13.94 6.33
N GLY A 302 8.22 13.39 6.88
CA GLY A 302 9.45 14.13 7.16
C GLY A 302 9.44 14.91 8.48
N GLY A 303 10.62 15.40 8.88
CA GLY A 303 10.78 16.21 10.10
C GLY A 303 10.44 15.47 11.40
N ILE A 304 10.62 14.15 11.45
CA ILE A 304 10.25 13.33 12.60
C ILE A 304 11.13 13.69 13.79
N THR A 305 10.51 14.15 14.88
CA THR A 305 11.19 14.49 16.15
C THR A 305 10.52 13.77 17.31
N ALA A 306 11.26 13.60 18.41
CA ALA A 306 10.72 13.05 19.64
C ALA A 306 9.53 13.88 20.18
N GLU A 307 9.57 15.21 19.99
CA GLU A 307 8.50 16.10 20.39
C GLU A 307 7.24 15.89 19.55
N ALA A 308 7.39 15.82 18.23
CA ALA A 308 6.27 15.53 17.31
C ALA A 308 5.58 14.21 17.67
N ARG A 309 6.35 13.19 18.00
CA ARG A 309 5.80 11.89 18.45
C ARG A 309 5.08 12.01 19.79
N LYS A 310 5.65 12.74 20.75
CA LYS A 310 4.99 13.00 22.05
C LYS A 310 3.68 13.79 21.87
N GLU A 311 3.64 14.79 21.00
CA GLU A 311 2.41 15.50 20.67
C GLU A 311 1.35 14.58 20.08
N ALA A 312 1.76 13.58 19.28
CA ALA A 312 0.90 12.56 18.71
C ALA A 312 0.48 11.45 19.69
N GLY A 313 0.97 11.47 20.93
CA GLY A 313 0.74 10.37 21.88
C GLY A 313 1.49 9.08 21.53
N ARG A 314 2.65 9.19 20.86
CA ARG A 314 3.45 8.09 20.30
C ARG A 314 4.83 8.00 20.94
#